data_2522d1edf06c5324343bc8a3a8b786e9
#
_entry.id   2522d1edf06c5324343bc8a3a8b786e9
#
_cell.length_a   1.000
_cell.length_b   1.000
_cell.length_c   1.000
_cell.angle_alpha   90.00
_cell.angle_beta   90.00
_cell.angle_gamma   90.00
#
_symmetry.space_group_name_H-M   'P 1'
#
loop_
_entity.id
_entity.type
_entity.pdbx_description
1 polymer ?
#
loop_
_entity_poly.entity_id
_entity_poly.type
_entity_poly.pdbx_seq_one_letter_code
_entity_poly.pdbx_strand_id
1 'polypeptide(L)'
;MKIKEIIVVEGKKDTANLKRWLDVDTLETSGTGLSEATLEQIRQWATTRGVIIFTDPDTPGDQIRQRINNAVPGCKNAFLPSGKAWEIVRGKRKVGVEHAGKQEILAALKHCLTYEADGENTLSWSEFVELD
;
A
#
# COMPACT_ATOMS: atom_id res chain seq x y z
N MET A 1 2.36 -16.49 1.51
CA MET A 1 2.80 -16.08 0.23
C MET A 1 3.25 -14.66 0.23
N LYS A 2 4.41 -14.42 -0.27
CA LYS A 2 4.96 -13.09 -0.21
C LYS A 2 4.46 -12.21 -1.33
N ILE A 3 4.12 -10.99 -1.01
CA ILE A 3 3.68 -10.05 -2.00
C ILE A 3 4.89 -9.46 -2.70
N LYS A 4 4.86 -9.42 -4.01
CA LYS A 4 5.97 -8.96 -4.80
C LYS A 4 6.25 -7.49 -4.65
N GLU A 5 5.24 -6.67 -4.71
CA GLU A 5 5.42 -5.23 -4.70
C GLU A 5 5.90 -4.71 -3.36
N ILE A 6 6.58 -3.58 -3.40
CA ILE A 6 6.93 -2.84 -2.20
C ILE A 6 5.76 -1.88 -1.95
N ILE A 7 5.28 -1.82 -0.73
CA ILE A 7 4.17 -0.91 -0.43
C ILE A 7 4.73 0.32 0.26
N VAL A 8 4.48 1.49 -0.32
CA VAL A 8 4.96 2.75 0.22
C VAL A 8 3.91 3.28 1.17
N VAL A 9 4.30 3.49 2.42
CA VAL A 9 3.41 4.00 3.45
C VAL A 9 4.06 5.19 4.14
N GLU A 10 3.36 5.82 5.04
CA GLU A 10 3.88 7.03 5.66
C GLU A 10 4.77 6.77 6.86
N GLY A 11 4.45 5.79 7.67
CA GLY A 11 5.23 5.59 8.88
C GLY A 11 5.24 4.17 9.40
N LYS A 12 5.94 3.98 10.52
CA LYS A 12 6.11 2.68 11.13
C LYS A 12 4.85 2.00 11.56
N LYS A 13 3.87 2.74 12.01
CA LYS A 13 2.64 2.13 12.47
C LYS A 13 1.85 1.55 11.30
N ASP A 14 1.98 2.18 10.14
CA ASP A 14 1.34 1.66 8.94
C ASP A 14 1.97 0.33 8.57
N THR A 15 3.30 0.28 8.60
CA THR A 15 4.02 -0.94 8.32
C THR A 15 3.61 -2.04 9.28
N ALA A 16 3.56 -1.73 10.55
CA ALA A 16 3.22 -2.72 11.55
C ALA A 16 1.83 -3.30 11.30
N ASN A 17 0.89 -2.44 10.98
CA ASN A 17 -0.46 -2.91 10.74
C ASN A 17 -0.54 -3.77 9.49
N LEU A 18 0.14 -3.38 8.42
CA LEU A 18 0.11 -4.19 7.21
C LEU A 18 0.73 -5.56 7.45
N LYS A 19 1.81 -5.61 8.19
CA LYS A 19 2.48 -6.88 8.44
C LYS A 19 1.72 -7.81 9.37
N ARG A 20 0.71 -7.30 10.05
CA ARG A 20 -0.14 -8.18 10.83
C ARG A 20 -0.96 -9.09 9.94
N TRP A 21 -1.27 -8.63 8.72
CA TRP A 21 -2.18 -9.36 7.85
C TRP A 21 -1.52 -9.91 6.60
N LEU A 22 -0.41 -9.32 6.20
CA LEU A 22 0.20 -9.66 4.91
C LEU A 22 1.70 -9.86 5.03
N ASP A 23 2.23 -10.67 4.14
CA ASP A 23 3.67 -10.86 4.07
C ASP A 23 4.19 -9.88 3.02
N VAL A 24 4.52 -8.68 3.45
CA VAL A 24 4.91 -7.61 2.54
C VAL A 24 6.15 -6.90 3.01
N ASP A 25 6.80 -6.22 2.09
CA ASP A 25 7.88 -5.30 2.42
C ASP A 25 7.36 -3.89 2.19
N THR A 26 7.73 -2.98 3.06
CA THR A 26 7.24 -1.60 2.97
C THR A 26 8.39 -0.62 2.89
N LEU A 27 8.09 0.57 2.42
CA LEU A 27 9.02 1.68 2.42
C LEU A 27 8.28 2.83 3.05
N GLU A 28 8.88 3.45 4.08
CA GLU A 28 8.23 4.53 4.81
C GLU A 28 8.75 5.87 4.34
N THR A 29 7.85 6.83 4.11
CA THR A 29 8.28 8.14 3.63
C THR A 29 8.63 9.07 4.76
N SER A 30 8.32 8.68 5.97
CA SER A 30 8.60 9.48 7.16
C SER A 30 7.84 10.80 7.12
N GLY A 31 6.61 10.73 6.82
CA GLY A 31 5.75 11.91 6.82
C GLY A 31 5.90 12.68 5.55
N THR A 32 5.86 13.99 5.64
CA THR A 32 5.85 14.82 4.45
C THR A 32 7.22 15.08 3.88
N GLY A 33 8.24 14.61 4.58
CA GLY A 33 9.59 14.90 4.13
C GLY A 33 10.12 13.95 3.09
N LEU A 34 9.41 13.76 2.02
CA LEU A 34 9.80 12.85 0.98
C LEU A 34 11.06 13.35 0.31
N SER A 35 12.17 12.70 0.52
CA SER A 35 13.44 13.15 0.02
C SER A 35 13.75 12.60 -1.36
N GLU A 36 14.75 13.20 -2.00
CA GLU A 36 15.17 12.68 -3.29
C GLU A 36 15.71 11.28 -3.18
N ALA A 37 16.37 10.97 -2.09
CA ALA A 37 16.89 9.63 -1.88
C ALA A 37 15.76 8.63 -1.80
N THR A 38 14.68 8.99 -1.13
CA THR A 38 13.54 8.11 -1.04
C THR A 38 12.88 7.94 -2.41
N LEU A 39 12.76 9.03 -3.16
CA LEU A 39 12.18 8.93 -4.50
C LEU A 39 13.02 8.05 -5.41
N GLU A 40 14.33 8.10 -5.23
CA GLU A 40 15.20 7.26 -6.03
C GLU A 40 15.02 5.79 -5.68
N GLN A 41 14.84 5.47 -4.41
CA GLN A 41 14.56 4.11 -4.00
C GLN A 41 13.26 3.63 -4.60
N ILE A 42 12.24 4.46 -4.59
CA ILE A 42 10.96 4.10 -5.16
C ILE A 42 11.12 3.83 -6.66
N ARG A 43 11.91 4.65 -7.31
CA ARG A 43 12.12 4.50 -8.74
C ARG A 43 12.77 3.16 -9.05
N GLN A 44 13.73 2.78 -8.25
CA GLN A 44 14.39 1.51 -8.45
C GLN A 44 13.47 0.33 -8.20
N TRP A 45 12.67 0.40 -7.15
CA TRP A 45 11.74 -0.68 -6.87
C TRP A 45 10.65 -0.76 -7.94
N ALA A 46 10.27 0.37 -8.50
CA ALA A 46 9.23 0.38 -9.52
C ALA A 46 9.65 -0.39 -10.76
N THR A 47 10.94 -0.42 -11.05
CA THR A 47 11.41 -1.14 -12.22
C THR A 47 11.74 -2.60 -11.94
N THR A 48 11.76 -2.99 -10.69
CA THR A 48 12.11 -4.37 -10.33
C THR A 48 10.93 -5.11 -9.74
N ARG A 49 10.45 -4.67 -8.60
CA ARG A 49 9.38 -5.41 -7.93
C ARG A 49 8.01 -4.81 -8.15
N GLY A 50 7.95 -3.56 -8.52
CA GLY A 50 6.70 -2.84 -8.58
C GLY A 50 6.44 -2.14 -7.27
N VAL A 51 5.71 -1.06 -7.32
CA VAL A 51 5.45 -0.24 -6.14
C VAL A 51 3.97 0.06 -6.03
N ILE A 52 3.43 -0.06 -4.83
CA ILE A 52 2.07 0.32 -4.54
C ILE A 52 2.12 1.47 -3.54
N ILE A 53 1.49 2.59 -3.86
CA ILE A 53 1.43 3.72 -2.95
C ILE A 53 0.17 3.58 -2.12
N PHE A 54 0.32 3.53 -0.82
CA PHE A 54 -0.81 3.31 0.07
C PHE A 54 -0.71 4.30 1.23
N THR A 55 -1.17 5.52 1.00
CA THR A 55 -1.10 6.59 1.99
C THR A 55 -2.49 6.85 2.54
N ASP A 56 -2.55 7.62 3.62
CA ASP A 56 -3.80 7.89 4.29
C ASP A 56 -4.73 8.73 3.41
N PRO A 57 -6.02 8.61 3.60
CA PRO A 57 -6.98 9.36 2.80
C PRO A 57 -7.16 10.78 3.36
N ASP A 58 -6.12 11.55 3.40
CA ASP A 58 -6.15 12.92 3.90
C ASP A 58 -5.26 13.78 3.01
N THR A 59 -5.25 15.06 3.26
CA THR A 59 -4.50 15.98 2.42
C THR A 59 -3.00 15.70 2.40
N PRO A 60 -2.36 15.51 3.56
CA PRO A 60 -0.94 15.15 3.51
C PRO A 60 -0.67 13.86 2.75
N GLY A 61 -1.54 12.87 2.91
CA GLY A 61 -1.37 11.60 2.21
C GLY A 61 -1.50 11.77 0.71
N ASP A 62 -2.45 12.60 0.28
CA ASP A 62 -2.60 12.88 -1.12
C ASP A 62 -1.42 13.62 -1.69
N GLN A 63 -0.84 14.53 -0.93
CA GLN A 63 0.31 15.26 -1.40
C GLN A 63 1.50 14.34 -1.61
N ILE A 64 1.71 13.41 -0.70
CA ILE A 64 2.78 12.44 -0.84
C ILE A 64 2.54 11.59 -2.08
N ARG A 65 1.31 11.13 -2.24
CA ARG A 65 0.93 10.30 -3.36
C ARG A 65 1.18 11.01 -4.68
N GLN A 66 0.79 12.25 -4.77
CA GLN A 66 0.99 13.01 -5.99
C GLN A 66 2.46 13.22 -6.29
N ARG A 67 3.25 13.50 -5.28
CA ARG A 67 4.68 13.69 -5.50
C ARG A 67 5.31 12.43 -6.05
N ILE A 68 4.95 11.29 -5.49
CA ILE A 68 5.52 10.04 -5.96
C ILE A 68 5.06 9.73 -7.38
N ASN A 69 3.79 9.91 -7.66
CA ASN A 69 3.28 9.61 -8.98
C ASN A 69 3.90 10.51 -10.04
N ASN A 70 4.17 11.75 -9.69
CA ASN A 70 4.80 12.66 -10.64
C ASN A 70 6.25 12.31 -10.90
N ALA A 71 6.95 11.86 -9.88
CA ALA A 71 8.36 11.54 -10.00
C ALA A 71 8.62 10.15 -10.55
N VAL A 72 7.71 9.23 -10.26
CA VAL A 72 7.92 7.83 -10.61
C VAL A 72 6.66 7.29 -11.27
N PRO A 73 6.49 7.49 -12.55
CA PRO A 73 5.30 6.99 -13.26
C PRO A 73 5.29 5.46 -13.21
N GLY A 74 4.15 4.91 -13.17
CA GLY A 74 4.03 3.45 -13.19
C GLY A 74 3.76 2.80 -11.85
N CYS A 75 3.69 3.59 -10.79
CA CYS A 75 3.32 3.03 -9.50
C CYS A 75 1.83 2.71 -9.49
N LYS A 76 1.46 1.71 -8.72
CA LYS A 76 0.06 1.41 -8.50
C LYS A 76 -0.40 2.21 -7.30
N ASN A 77 -1.67 2.48 -7.23
CA ASN A 77 -2.22 3.27 -6.13
C ASN A 77 -3.34 2.52 -5.45
N ALA A 78 -3.25 2.39 -4.13
CA ALA A 78 -4.28 1.76 -3.36
C ALA A 78 -4.95 2.82 -2.48
N PHE A 79 -6.24 2.70 -2.31
CA PHE A 79 -7.02 3.68 -1.56
C PHE A 79 -7.89 2.99 -0.53
N LEU A 80 -7.88 3.48 0.69
CA LEU A 80 -8.78 2.96 1.69
C LEU A 80 -10.20 3.36 1.35
N PRO A 81 -11.16 2.50 1.62
CA PRO A 81 -12.56 2.83 1.37
C PRO A 81 -13.00 3.85 2.41
N SER A 82 -12.93 5.09 2.04
CA SER A 82 -13.12 6.17 2.98
C SER A 82 -14.46 6.26 3.64
N GLY A 83 -15.50 6.05 2.95
CA GLY A 83 -16.81 6.21 3.52
C GLY A 83 -17.06 5.32 4.70
N LYS A 84 -16.90 4.03 4.56
CA LYS A 84 -17.13 3.16 5.62
C LYS A 84 -16.22 3.32 6.73
N ALA A 85 -14.99 3.61 6.49
CA ALA A 85 -14.02 3.77 7.52
C ALA A 85 -14.40 4.90 8.46
N TRP A 86 -14.96 5.96 7.96
CA TRP A 86 -15.35 7.05 8.78
C TRP A 86 -16.46 6.68 9.71
N GLU A 87 -17.41 5.99 9.22
CA GLU A 87 -18.55 5.63 10.01
C GLU A 87 -18.21 4.75 11.15
N ILE A 88 -17.33 3.83 10.93
CA ILE A 88 -16.97 2.92 11.96
C ILE A 88 -16.32 3.56 13.13
N VAL A 89 -15.58 4.59 12.90
CA VAL A 89 -14.89 5.19 13.99
C VAL A 89 -15.69 6.15 14.77
N ARG A 90 -16.91 6.32 14.41
CA ARG A 90 -17.74 7.13 15.19
C ARG A 90 -17.16 8.30 15.80
N GLY A 91 -17.16 9.38 15.31
CA GLY A 91 -16.69 10.55 15.86
C GLY A 91 -15.23 10.82 15.71
N LYS A 92 -14.44 9.82 15.46
CA LYS A 92 -13.07 10.07 15.29
C LYS A 92 -12.97 10.27 13.87
N ARG A 93 -12.38 11.18 13.42
CA ARG A 93 -12.29 11.45 12.12
C ARG A 93 -11.29 10.84 11.35
N LYS A 94 -10.33 10.21 11.81
CA LYS A 94 -9.32 9.73 11.06
C LYS A 94 -9.20 8.32 11.07
N VAL A 95 -9.25 7.65 9.98
CA VAL A 95 -8.96 6.26 9.87
C VAL A 95 -7.90 6.17 8.83
N GLY A 96 -6.68 5.96 9.23
CA GLY A 96 -5.57 5.83 8.33
C GLY A 96 -5.18 4.38 8.19
N VAL A 97 -4.11 4.15 7.47
CA VAL A 97 -3.59 2.82 7.21
C VAL A 97 -3.23 2.12 8.51
N GLU A 98 -2.73 2.85 9.49
CA GLU A 98 -2.34 2.24 10.75
C GLU A 98 -3.51 1.69 11.55
N HIS A 99 -4.72 2.16 11.29
CA HIS A 99 -5.91 1.70 12.03
C HIS A 99 -6.84 0.86 11.18
N ALA A 100 -6.53 0.66 9.93
CA ALA A 100 -7.43 -0.08 9.05
C ALA A 100 -7.45 -1.55 9.41
N GLY A 101 -8.59 -2.17 9.29
CA GLY A 101 -8.73 -3.59 9.56
C GLY A 101 -8.32 -4.42 8.38
N LYS A 102 -8.28 -5.72 8.58
CA LYS A 102 -7.87 -6.63 7.53
C LYS A 102 -8.70 -6.48 6.28
N GLN A 103 -10.01 -6.39 6.43
CA GLN A 103 -10.88 -6.31 5.29
C GLN A 103 -10.69 -5.03 4.50
N GLU A 104 -10.50 -3.92 5.19
CA GLU A 104 -10.28 -2.66 4.51
C GLU A 104 -8.97 -2.67 3.75
N ILE A 105 -7.94 -3.27 4.34
CA ILE A 105 -6.65 -3.35 3.70
C ILE A 105 -6.73 -4.23 2.46
N LEU A 106 -7.35 -5.38 2.58
CA LEU A 106 -7.46 -6.28 1.46
C LEU A 106 -8.29 -5.67 0.34
N ALA A 107 -9.34 -4.96 0.69
CA ALA A 107 -10.16 -4.30 -0.33
C ALA A 107 -9.35 -3.24 -1.06
N ALA A 108 -8.54 -2.48 -0.32
CA ALA A 108 -7.75 -1.42 -0.92
C ALA A 108 -6.70 -1.98 -1.87
N LEU A 109 -6.16 -3.13 -1.55
CA LEU A 109 -5.07 -3.70 -2.33
C LEU A 109 -5.51 -4.73 -3.36
N LYS A 110 -6.77 -5.04 -3.40
CA LYS A 110 -7.30 -6.12 -4.19
C LYS A 110 -6.80 -6.21 -5.62
N HIS A 111 -6.71 -5.13 -6.31
CA HIS A 111 -6.30 -5.15 -7.70
C HIS A 111 -4.85 -4.74 -7.91
N CYS A 112 -4.11 -4.61 -6.83
CA CYS A 112 -2.74 -4.15 -6.93
C CYS A 112 -1.70 -5.22 -6.68
N LEU A 113 -2.07 -6.24 -5.92
CA LEU A 113 -1.08 -7.20 -5.46
C LEU A 113 -0.67 -8.23 -6.48
N THR A 114 0.61 -8.59 -6.43
CA THR A 114 1.13 -9.71 -7.17
C THR A 114 1.89 -10.56 -6.17
N TYR A 115 1.67 -11.84 -6.15
CA TYR A 115 2.39 -12.71 -5.26
C TYR A 115 3.59 -13.29 -5.98
N GLU A 116 4.67 -13.44 -5.24
CA GLU A 116 5.87 -14.00 -5.83
C GLU A 116 5.63 -15.44 -6.14
N ALA A 117 5.94 -15.84 -7.35
CA ALA A 117 5.72 -17.20 -7.72
C ALA A 117 6.94 -18.01 -7.49
N ASP A 118 6.75 -19.25 -7.25
CA ASP A 118 7.84 -20.11 -7.10
C ASP A 118 7.94 -20.84 -8.37
N GLY A 119 8.04 -20.23 -9.39
CA GLY A 119 8.20 -20.86 -10.63
C GLY A 119 6.99 -21.62 -11.12
N GLU A 120 6.55 -22.56 -10.44
CA GLU A 120 5.46 -23.34 -10.91
C GLU A 120 4.15 -22.86 -10.45
N ASN A 121 4.13 -21.87 -9.64
CA ASN A 121 2.93 -21.52 -9.04
C ASN A 121 2.12 -20.57 -9.78
N THR A 122 1.59 -20.99 -10.87
CA THR A 122 0.89 -20.09 -11.66
C THR A 122 -0.54 -19.97 -11.34
N LEU A 123 -1.09 -20.89 -10.65
CA LEU A 123 -2.44 -20.83 -10.44
C LEU A 123 -2.84 -19.84 -9.59
N SER A 124 -1.99 -19.56 -8.87
CA SER A 124 -2.38 -18.96 -7.82
C SER A 124 -3.10 -17.73 -7.83
N TRP A 125 -2.82 -16.88 -8.70
CA TRP A 125 -3.42 -15.59 -8.59
C TRP A 125 -4.91 -15.60 -8.77
N SER A 126 -5.40 -16.17 -9.81
CA SER A 126 -6.80 -16.19 -10.03
C SER A 126 -7.51 -17.00 -9.01
N GLU A 127 -7.00 -18.12 -8.63
CA GLU A 127 -7.64 -18.90 -7.61
C GLU A 127 -7.66 -18.20 -6.31
N PHE A 128 -6.61 -17.49 -5.99
CA PHE A 128 -6.53 -16.77 -4.77
C PHE A 128 -7.59 -15.70 -4.71
N VAL A 129 -7.82 -15.04 -5.76
CA VAL A 129 -8.83 -14.01 -5.81
C VAL A 129 -10.20 -14.60 -5.64
N GLU A 130 -10.44 -15.71 -6.21
CA GLU A 130 -11.72 -16.33 -6.10
C GLU A 130 -12.05 -16.81 -4.73
N LEU A 131 -11.06 -17.12 -3.95
CA LEU A 131 -11.32 -17.57 -2.62
C LEU A 131 -11.75 -16.46 -1.71
N ASP A 132 -11.56 -15.27 -2.07
CA ASP A 132 -12.04 -14.18 -1.31
C ASP A 132 -13.50 -13.98 -1.53
#